data_696976a30ca2774c4a6bc95dfe888063
#
_entry.id   696976a30ca2774c4a6bc95dfe888063
#
_cell.length_a   1.000
_cell.length_b   1.000
_cell.length_c   1.000
_cell.angle_alpha   90.00
_cell.angle_beta   90.00
_cell.angle_gamma   90.00
#
_symmetry.space_group_name_H-M   'P 1'
#
loop_
_entity.id
_entity.type
_entity.pdbx_description
1 polymer ?
#
loop_
_entity_poly.entity_id
_entity_poly.type
_entity_poly.pdbx_seq_one_letter_code
_entity_poly.pdbx_strand_id
1 'polypeptide(L)'
;MNIMIIHGYLLRGTGSNLYVSNLCLEFCKQGHDVSVVCQENQPEGFDYISEIVDFSRDNKKQVSKLSRNTIYPGTCILYRPNLDGFLPVFVYDKYEGFEVKEFTAITEEQIKSYIDKNQQALETIITTQKYDLFISNHTIMQPVYTSRALKNANQGSHFMVVHGSCLNFSVRKSELLKKYAFESIRGSEKIVFVSSHSKDEFMDFFEQDPNISEKTIIISAGVDIEKFKPLGNSSEKQERINNLFQMNIKNYSDHKGRTKADKLAFRKRFTSTINYLEVKHANDDLNTSLDNWTPDEDVAENLSDIKWNKDNVVLYYGKYLWTKGIQLLITAAPIVFLEHPETKFIVVGFGSYRGYLESLVNALETGNESVFIELLRNEKFFTNEKENNSIKYYEKLLGKLEEHDFSKSYFKAAKNNIADKIIFTGIMTHDELKDLIPVSNITIAASIFPEAFGMVAVEALASGVLPMQTNHSGFRDVMNVYIREFKDLFDIKRLQALVLDDDLIFNIANTINTFLSYYENMNEDELNIVRKRSRYTAEKHFSWTAIVKRFLQLAQK
;
A
#
# COMPACT_ATOMS: atom_id res chain seq x y z
N MET A 1 -3.81 -7.12 29.33
CA MET A 1 -4.96 -7.80 28.71
C MET A 1 -4.45 -8.97 27.90
N ASN A 2 -5.25 -10.00 27.82
CA ASN A 2 -5.03 -11.15 26.93
C ASN A 2 -5.84 -10.92 25.65
N ILE A 3 -5.18 -10.83 24.51
CA ILE A 3 -5.80 -10.44 23.24
C ILE A 3 -5.60 -11.55 22.22
N MET A 4 -6.68 -11.98 21.57
CA MET A 4 -6.61 -12.92 20.47
C MET A 4 -6.85 -12.23 19.13
N ILE A 5 -5.91 -12.37 18.21
CA ILE A 5 -6.01 -11.83 16.84
C ILE A 5 -6.13 -12.99 15.85
N ILE A 6 -7.21 -13.00 15.08
CA ILE A 6 -7.52 -14.05 14.12
C ILE A 6 -7.36 -13.51 12.72
N HIS A 7 -6.37 -14.02 11.97
CA HIS A 7 -6.07 -13.53 10.63
C HIS A 7 -6.25 -14.59 9.54
N GLY A 8 -5.75 -15.79 9.75
CA GLY A 8 -5.90 -16.91 8.84
C GLY A 8 -4.89 -16.97 7.68
N TYR A 9 -4.08 -15.93 7.47
CA TYR A 9 -3.06 -15.85 6.41
C TYR A 9 -1.64 -15.75 6.99
N LEU A 10 -0.68 -15.17 6.22
CA LEU A 10 0.67 -14.88 6.70
C LEU A 10 0.71 -13.53 7.44
N LEU A 11 1.81 -13.24 8.12
CA LEU A 11 2.07 -11.94 8.77
C LEU A 11 2.96 -11.04 7.90
N ARG A 12 3.58 -11.59 6.86
CA ARG A 12 4.42 -10.87 5.89
C ARG A 12 3.68 -10.60 4.59
N GLY A 13 4.23 -9.72 3.77
CA GLY A 13 3.64 -9.32 2.50
C GLY A 13 3.06 -7.92 2.54
N THR A 14 1.82 -7.74 2.14
CA THR A 14 1.19 -6.41 2.01
C THR A 14 -0.20 -6.37 2.65
N GLY A 15 -0.77 -5.16 2.79
CA GLY A 15 -2.16 -4.97 3.19
C GLY A 15 -2.49 -5.50 4.58
N SER A 16 -3.48 -6.38 4.68
CA SER A 16 -3.99 -6.91 5.96
C SER A 16 -2.96 -7.71 6.74
N ASN A 17 -1.99 -8.34 6.05
CA ASN A 17 -0.92 -9.10 6.71
C ASN A 17 -0.04 -8.18 7.55
N LEU A 18 0.43 -7.07 6.95
CA LEU A 18 1.22 -6.06 7.66
C LEU A 18 0.40 -5.36 8.75
N TYR A 19 -0.89 -5.10 8.51
CA TYR A 19 -1.78 -4.54 9.52
C TYR A 19 -1.79 -5.42 10.78
N VAL A 20 -2.01 -6.73 10.62
CA VAL A 20 -2.06 -7.68 11.75
C VAL A 20 -0.71 -7.81 12.43
N SER A 21 0.38 -7.94 11.66
CA SER A 21 1.74 -8.03 12.21
C SER A 21 2.09 -6.83 13.08
N ASN A 22 1.84 -5.61 12.59
CA ASN A 22 2.11 -4.39 13.34
C ASN A 22 1.20 -4.25 14.56
N LEU A 23 -0.06 -4.68 14.45
CA LEU A 23 -1.00 -4.67 15.58
C LEU A 23 -0.52 -5.61 16.70
N CYS A 24 -0.07 -6.84 16.37
CA CYS A 24 0.51 -7.79 17.32
C CYS A 24 1.75 -7.18 18.01
N LEU A 25 2.69 -6.67 17.23
CA LEU A 25 3.90 -6.03 17.73
C LEU A 25 3.58 -4.90 18.71
N GLU A 26 2.67 -4.00 18.34
CA GLU A 26 2.36 -2.84 19.17
C GLU A 26 1.65 -3.23 20.48
N PHE A 27 0.76 -4.22 20.46
CA PHE A 27 0.19 -4.76 21.70
C PHE A 27 1.27 -5.32 22.61
N CYS A 28 2.26 -6.07 22.07
CA CYS A 28 3.39 -6.58 22.84
C CYS A 28 4.25 -5.45 23.43
N LYS A 29 4.52 -4.39 22.65
CA LYS A 29 5.25 -3.19 23.10
C LYS A 29 4.54 -2.51 24.28
N GLN A 30 3.21 -2.54 24.32
CA GLN A 30 2.41 -1.95 25.40
C GLN A 30 2.15 -2.91 26.58
N GLY A 31 2.79 -4.09 26.61
CA GLY A 31 2.73 -5.04 27.72
C GLY A 31 1.46 -5.89 27.74
N HIS A 32 0.85 -6.14 26.57
CA HIS A 32 -0.28 -7.05 26.45
C HIS A 32 0.17 -8.41 25.92
N ASP A 33 -0.50 -9.48 26.37
CA ASP A 33 -0.27 -10.83 25.90
C ASP A 33 -1.17 -11.11 24.68
N VAL A 34 -0.54 -11.44 23.56
CA VAL A 34 -1.19 -11.65 22.28
C VAL A 34 -1.16 -13.12 21.91
N SER A 35 -2.26 -13.62 21.41
CA SER A 35 -2.35 -14.89 20.68
C SER A 35 -2.77 -14.60 19.25
N VAL A 36 -1.88 -14.85 18.29
CA VAL A 36 -2.22 -14.68 16.87
C VAL A 36 -2.49 -16.03 16.22
N VAL A 37 -3.66 -16.17 15.61
CA VAL A 37 -4.08 -17.39 14.90
C VAL A 37 -3.95 -17.13 13.40
N CYS A 38 -2.90 -17.69 12.78
CA CYS A 38 -2.61 -17.49 11.36
C CYS A 38 -1.71 -18.62 10.80
N GLN A 39 -1.37 -18.54 9.52
CA GLN A 39 -0.58 -19.58 8.82
C GLN A 39 0.86 -19.12 8.53
N GLU A 40 1.44 -18.20 9.35
CA GLU A 40 2.82 -17.76 9.13
C GLU A 40 3.81 -18.93 9.18
N ASN A 41 4.56 -19.12 8.09
CA ASN A 41 5.45 -20.25 7.89
C ASN A 41 6.95 -19.91 8.03
N GLN A 42 7.28 -18.60 8.20
CA GLN A 42 8.64 -18.12 8.51
C GLN A 42 8.63 -17.21 9.76
N PRO A 43 8.19 -17.73 10.92
CA PRO A 43 7.99 -16.94 12.13
C PRO A 43 9.29 -16.41 12.76
N GLU A 44 10.45 -16.93 12.32
CA GLU A 44 11.77 -16.49 12.81
C GLU A 44 12.04 -15.01 12.51
N GLY A 45 11.44 -14.48 11.44
CA GLY A 45 11.55 -13.07 11.06
C GLY A 45 10.79 -12.08 11.94
N PHE A 46 10.03 -12.56 12.94
CA PHE A 46 9.21 -11.72 13.83
C PHE A 46 9.73 -11.84 15.26
N ASP A 47 10.50 -10.87 15.71
CA ASP A 47 11.17 -10.83 17.01
C ASP A 47 10.21 -10.76 18.20
N TYR A 48 8.97 -10.35 17.99
CA TYR A 48 7.93 -10.29 19.00
C TYR A 48 7.21 -11.64 19.24
N ILE A 49 7.36 -12.64 18.36
CA ILE A 49 6.77 -13.97 18.57
C ILE A 49 7.61 -14.74 19.59
N SER A 50 7.01 -15.00 20.75
CA SER A 50 7.65 -15.72 21.87
C SER A 50 7.47 -17.23 21.80
N GLU A 51 6.37 -17.71 21.23
CA GLU A 51 6.05 -19.13 21.13
C GLU A 51 5.36 -19.46 19.81
N ILE A 52 5.58 -20.67 19.31
CA ILE A 52 4.90 -21.22 18.13
C ILE A 52 4.24 -22.52 18.54
N VAL A 53 2.93 -22.61 18.26
CA VAL A 53 2.10 -23.77 18.60
C VAL A 53 1.39 -24.27 17.36
N ASP A 54 1.74 -25.46 16.93
CA ASP A 54 1.02 -26.20 15.88
C ASP A 54 -0.09 -27.07 16.46
N PHE A 55 -0.99 -27.51 15.62
CA PHE A 55 -2.08 -28.38 16.01
C PHE A 55 -1.96 -29.78 15.41
N SER A 56 -2.48 -30.79 16.14
CA SER A 56 -2.74 -32.11 15.59
C SER A 56 -3.72 -32.01 14.41
N ARG A 57 -3.79 -33.09 13.61
CA ARG A 57 -4.61 -33.12 12.39
C ARG A 57 -6.09 -32.82 12.66
N ASP A 58 -6.60 -33.20 13.81
CA ASP A 58 -7.96 -32.94 14.26
C ASP A 58 -8.13 -31.61 15.03
N ASN A 59 -7.08 -30.80 15.14
CA ASN A 59 -7.03 -29.53 15.85
C ASN A 59 -7.41 -29.59 17.36
N LYS A 60 -7.30 -30.76 17.98
CA LYS A 60 -7.63 -30.97 19.40
C LYS A 60 -6.44 -30.97 20.33
N LYS A 61 -5.23 -31.12 19.80
CA LYS A 61 -3.99 -31.11 20.59
C LYS A 61 -3.05 -30.04 20.08
N GLN A 62 -2.51 -29.26 21.04
CA GLN A 62 -1.48 -28.28 20.79
C GLN A 62 -0.09 -28.95 20.85
N VAL A 63 0.82 -28.56 19.96
CA VAL A 63 2.20 -29.04 19.90
C VAL A 63 3.12 -27.82 19.84
N SER A 64 3.76 -27.47 20.95
CA SER A 64 4.75 -26.38 20.97
C SER A 64 5.95 -26.73 20.07
N LYS A 65 6.35 -25.80 19.21
CA LYS A 65 7.47 -25.94 18.25
C LYS A 65 8.67 -25.09 18.61
N LEU A 66 8.43 -23.94 19.20
CA LEU A 66 9.43 -22.97 19.58
C LEU A 66 8.97 -22.25 20.84
N SER A 67 9.90 -21.96 21.74
CA SER A 67 9.70 -21.01 22.84
C SER A 67 10.98 -20.20 22.99
N ARG A 68 10.86 -18.86 23.03
CA ARG A 68 12.00 -17.94 23.17
C ARG A 68 11.61 -16.71 23.95
N ASN A 69 12.57 -16.08 24.60
CA ASN A 69 12.37 -14.78 25.21
C ASN A 69 12.35 -13.68 24.14
N THR A 70 11.46 -12.71 24.31
CA THR A 70 11.41 -11.50 23.49
C THR A 70 11.88 -10.30 24.31
N ILE A 71 12.19 -9.20 23.62
CA ILE A 71 12.61 -7.93 24.27
C ILE A 71 11.43 -7.08 24.71
N TYR A 72 10.22 -7.48 24.36
CA TYR A 72 8.99 -6.71 24.63
C TYR A 72 8.41 -7.07 25.99
N PRO A 73 7.73 -6.12 26.67
CA PRO A 73 7.10 -6.37 27.98
C PRO A 73 5.90 -7.34 27.91
N GLY A 74 5.24 -7.42 26.76
CA GLY A 74 4.18 -8.41 26.49
C GLY A 74 4.69 -9.59 25.65
N THR A 75 3.88 -10.63 25.52
CA THR A 75 4.20 -11.86 24.79
C THR A 75 3.34 -12.02 23.55
N CYS A 76 3.82 -12.77 22.53
CA CYS A 76 3.01 -13.17 21.39
C CYS A 76 3.16 -14.67 21.09
N ILE A 77 2.06 -15.41 21.18
CA ILE A 77 2.00 -16.83 20.81
C ILE A 77 1.39 -16.94 19.42
N LEU A 78 2.11 -17.56 18.50
CA LEU A 78 1.61 -17.90 17.16
C LEU A 78 0.96 -19.28 17.20
N TYR A 79 -0.33 -19.35 16.95
CA TYR A 79 -1.09 -20.59 16.77
C TYR A 79 -1.34 -20.87 15.29
N ARG A 80 -0.96 -22.08 14.83
CA ARG A 80 -1.16 -22.51 13.43
C ARG A 80 -2.12 -23.70 13.37
N PRO A 81 -3.44 -23.47 13.14
CA PRO A 81 -4.40 -24.54 12.91
C PRO A 81 -3.97 -25.43 11.75
N ASN A 82 -4.21 -26.74 11.88
CA ASN A 82 -3.94 -27.67 10.79
C ASN A 82 -5.06 -27.60 9.75
N LEU A 83 -4.73 -27.12 8.57
CA LEU A 83 -5.67 -26.97 7.44
C LEU A 83 -5.45 -28.03 6.35
N ASP A 84 -4.67 -29.10 6.63
CA ASP A 84 -4.24 -30.11 5.65
C ASP A 84 -3.61 -29.50 4.37
N GLY A 85 -2.92 -28.37 4.51
CA GLY A 85 -2.27 -27.67 3.40
C GLY A 85 -3.20 -26.90 2.48
N PHE A 86 -4.48 -26.75 2.80
CA PHE A 86 -5.45 -26.00 1.98
C PHE A 86 -5.74 -24.62 2.56
N LEU A 87 -5.54 -23.57 1.74
CA LEU A 87 -5.73 -22.18 2.17
C LEU A 87 -6.63 -21.43 1.19
N PRO A 88 -7.93 -21.21 1.52
CA PRO A 88 -8.80 -20.38 0.70
C PRO A 88 -8.49 -18.89 0.87
N VAL A 89 -8.53 -18.15 -0.25
CA VAL A 89 -8.17 -16.72 -0.31
C VAL A 89 -9.29 -15.87 -0.93
N PHE A 90 -9.25 -14.56 -0.71
CA PHE A 90 -10.22 -13.61 -1.31
C PHE A 90 -9.77 -13.16 -2.70
N VAL A 91 -8.47 -12.99 -2.87
CA VAL A 91 -7.81 -12.64 -4.13
C VAL A 91 -6.69 -13.64 -4.32
N TYR A 92 -6.56 -14.18 -5.54
CA TYR A 92 -5.50 -15.15 -5.81
C TYR A 92 -4.12 -14.58 -5.46
N ASP A 93 -3.39 -15.37 -4.67
CA ASP A 93 -1.99 -15.13 -4.32
C ASP A 93 -1.30 -16.49 -4.16
N LYS A 94 0.03 -16.52 -4.22
CA LYS A 94 0.82 -17.72 -4.01
C LYS A 94 1.30 -17.79 -2.57
N TYR A 95 0.91 -18.83 -1.84
CA TYR A 95 1.39 -19.11 -0.50
C TYR A 95 2.17 -20.43 -0.50
N GLU A 96 3.48 -20.34 -0.28
CA GLU A 96 4.36 -21.50 -0.27
C GLU A 96 3.93 -22.51 0.80
N GLY A 97 3.80 -23.77 0.39
CA GLY A 97 3.35 -24.86 1.25
C GLY A 97 1.82 -25.06 1.30
N PHE A 98 1.04 -24.27 0.54
CA PHE A 98 -0.41 -24.39 0.52
C PHE A 98 -0.98 -24.58 -0.89
N GLU A 99 -2.03 -25.41 -0.98
CA GLU A 99 -2.96 -25.39 -2.11
C GLU A 99 -3.90 -24.18 -1.94
N VAL A 100 -3.75 -23.17 -2.80
CA VAL A 100 -4.49 -21.91 -2.74
C VAL A 100 -5.63 -21.93 -3.75
N LYS A 101 -6.85 -21.59 -3.31
CA LYS A 101 -8.01 -21.35 -4.17
C LYS A 101 -8.82 -20.16 -3.69
N GLU A 102 -9.43 -19.43 -4.61
CA GLU A 102 -10.34 -18.35 -4.24
C GLU A 102 -11.63 -18.91 -3.59
N PHE A 103 -12.19 -18.21 -2.61
CA PHE A 103 -13.47 -18.58 -1.97
C PHE A 103 -14.62 -18.72 -2.97
N THR A 104 -14.57 -18.01 -4.08
CA THR A 104 -15.56 -18.09 -5.16
C THR A 104 -15.42 -19.34 -6.03
N ALA A 105 -14.30 -20.04 -5.93
CA ALA A 105 -13.96 -21.22 -6.74
C ALA A 105 -13.98 -22.55 -5.96
N ILE A 106 -14.40 -22.52 -4.68
CA ILE A 106 -14.45 -23.73 -3.83
C ILE A 106 -15.88 -24.11 -3.46
N THR A 107 -16.09 -25.38 -3.12
CA THR A 107 -17.42 -25.92 -2.77
C THR A 107 -17.84 -25.53 -1.36
N GLU A 108 -19.13 -25.62 -1.07
CA GLU A 108 -19.66 -25.37 0.27
C GLU A 108 -19.08 -26.34 1.31
N GLU A 109 -18.82 -27.60 0.94
CA GLU A 109 -18.18 -28.59 1.81
C GLU A 109 -16.75 -28.18 2.17
N GLN A 110 -15.99 -27.64 1.20
CA GLN A 110 -14.63 -27.14 1.45
C GLN A 110 -14.67 -25.92 2.39
N ILE A 111 -15.64 -25.01 2.21
CA ILE A 111 -15.84 -23.87 3.10
C ILE A 111 -16.17 -24.35 4.52
N LYS A 112 -17.11 -25.29 4.67
CA LYS A 112 -17.48 -25.86 5.97
C LYS A 112 -16.29 -26.52 6.64
N SER A 113 -15.54 -27.37 5.92
CA SER A 113 -14.35 -28.01 6.44
C SER A 113 -13.30 -27.00 6.92
N TYR A 114 -13.09 -25.91 6.18
CA TYR A 114 -12.19 -24.83 6.57
C TYR A 114 -12.65 -24.12 7.87
N ILE A 115 -13.96 -23.84 7.96
CA ILE A 115 -14.56 -23.24 9.15
C ILE A 115 -14.40 -24.19 10.35
N ASP A 116 -14.79 -25.45 10.21
CA ASP A 116 -14.80 -26.42 11.30
C ASP A 116 -13.40 -26.65 11.87
N LYS A 117 -12.38 -26.76 11.01
CA LYS A 117 -10.97 -26.90 11.46
C LYS A 117 -10.48 -25.71 12.26
N ASN A 118 -10.74 -24.49 11.78
CA ASN A 118 -10.35 -23.26 12.50
C ASN A 118 -11.16 -23.11 13.79
N GLN A 119 -12.46 -23.38 13.77
CA GLN A 119 -13.31 -23.35 14.96
C GLN A 119 -12.80 -24.31 16.03
N GLN A 120 -12.51 -25.56 15.67
CA GLN A 120 -11.99 -26.56 16.61
C GLN A 120 -10.65 -26.12 17.24
N ALA A 121 -9.75 -25.53 16.45
CA ALA A 121 -8.50 -24.98 16.98
C ALA A 121 -8.75 -23.83 17.98
N LEU A 122 -9.66 -22.90 17.64
CA LEU A 122 -10.02 -21.81 18.55
C LEU A 122 -10.65 -22.32 19.84
N GLU A 123 -11.61 -23.26 19.76
CA GLU A 123 -12.21 -23.89 20.93
C GLU A 123 -11.15 -24.53 21.83
N THR A 124 -10.16 -25.20 21.24
CA THR A 124 -9.04 -25.79 21.99
C THR A 124 -8.21 -24.70 22.70
N ILE A 125 -7.95 -23.56 22.08
CA ILE A 125 -7.19 -22.45 22.69
C ILE A 125 -8.00 -21.83 23.85
N ILE A 126 -9.26 -21.46 23.60
CA ILE A 126 -10.08 -20.72 24.59
C ILE A 126 -10.47 -21.55 25.80
N THR A 127 -10.35 -22.88 25.74
CA THR A 127 -10.53 -23.75 26.91
C THR A 127 -9.34 -23.72 27.85
N THR A 128 -8.14 -23.37 27.36
CA THR A 128 -6.90 -23.34 28.15
C THR A 128 -6.55 -21.97 28.68
N GLN A 129 -7.03 -20.90 28.02
CA GLN A 129 -6.73 -19.51 28.39
C GLN A 129 -7.94 -18.61 28.17
N LYS A 130 -8.13 -17.64 29.06
CA LYS A 130 -9.17 -16.60 28.92
C LYS A 130 -8.62 -15.39 28.18
N TYR A 131 -9.47 -14.79 27.34
CA TYR A 131 -9.18 -13.60 26.56
C TYR A 131 -10.15 -12.48 26.87
N ASP A 132 -9.63 -11.25 26.89
CA ASP A 132 -10.40 -10.03 27.13
C ASP A 132 -10.96 -9.47 25.82
N LEU A 133 -10.24 -9.68 24.70
CA LEU A 133 -10.57 -9.13 23.39
C LEU A 133 -10.22 -10.12 22.27
N PHE A 134 -11.15 -10.30 21.34
CA PHE A 134 -10.97 -11.04 20.09
C PHE A 134 -11.05 -10.07 18.92
N ILE A 135 -10.03 -10.06 18.05
CA ILE A 135 -9.97 -9.25 16.83
C ILE A 135 -9.89 -10.20 15.65
N SER A 136 -10.99 -10.38 14.92
CA SER A 136 -11.00 -11.14 13.69
C SER A 136 -10.87 -10.23 12.49
N ASN A 137 -10.15 -10.68 11.47
CA ASN A 137 -9.89 -9.89 10.27
C ASN A 137 -10.75 -10.38 9.10
N HIS A 138 -11.08 -9.47 8.18
CA HIS A 138 -11.98 -9.67 7.05
C HIS A 138 -13.48 -9.80 7.44
N THR A 139 -14.35 -9.85 6.41
CA THR A 139 -15.80 -9.97 6.62
C THR A 139 -16.24 -11.43 6.76
N ILE A 140 -15.50 -12.36 6.21
CA ILE A 140 -15.64 -13.83 6.23
C ILE A 140 -14.24 -14.45 6.28
N MET A 141 -14.00 -15.58 6.64
CA MET A 141 -14.55 -16.66 7.44
C MET A 141 -14.07 -16.54 8.89
N GLN A 142 -13.01 -15.73 9.11
CA GLN A 142 -12.40 -15.51 10.42
C GLN A 142 -13.44 -15.11 11.49
N PRO A 143 -14.29 -14.10 11.25
CA PRO A 143 -15.32 -13.76 12.23
C PRO A 143 -16.41 -14.83 12.37
N VAL A 144 -16.69 -15.63 11.32
CA VAL A 144 -17.66 -16.73 11.39
C VAL A 144 -17.24 -17.77 12.42
N TYR A 145 -16.06 -18.37 12.22
CA TYR A 145 -15.61 -19.43 13.13
C TYR A 145 -15.20 -18.88 14.50
N THR A 146 -14.81 -17.60 14.62
CA THR A 146 -14.61 -16.94 15.90
C THR A 146 -15.91 -16.83 16.66
N SER A 147 -16.96 -16.32 16.05
CA SER A 147 -18.29 -16.20 16.68
C SER A 147 -18.85 -17.54 17.12
N ARG A 148 -18.67 -18.59 16.30
CA ARG A 148 -19.10 -19.95 16.63
C ARG A 148 -18.34 -20.52 17.83
N ALA A 149 -17.02 -20.36 17.85
CA ALA A 149 -16.18 -20.80 18.97
C ALA A 149 -16.54 -20.08 20.27
N LEU A 150 -16.90 -18.79 20.21
CA LEU A 150 -17.25 -17.98 21.38
C LEU A 150 -18.67 -18.20 21.90
N LYS A 151 -19.58 -18.81 21.13
CA LYS A 151 -21.00 -18.92 21.44
C LYS A 151 -21.31 -19.47 22.85
N ASN A 152 -20.46 -20.36 23.33
CA ASN A 152 -20.63 -21.01 24.65
C ASN A 152 -19.52 -20.64 25.65
N ALA A 153 -18.57 -19.80 25.25
CA ALA A 153 -17.36 -19.55 26.03
C ALA A 153 -17.50 -18.43 27.07
N ASN A 154 -18.47 -17.54 26.90
CA ASN A 154 -18.68 -16.35 27.72
C ASN A 154 -17.36 -15.59 28.05
N GLN A 155 -16.60 -15.28 27.02
CA GLN A 155 -15.31 -14.60 27.09
C GLN A 155 -15.31 -13.37 26.21
N GLY A 156 -14.63 -12.31 26.64
CA GLY A 156 -14.19 -11.12 25.92
C GLY A 156 -15.10 -10.55 24.83
N SER A 157 -14.82 -9.35 24.40
CA SER A 157 -15.51 -8.69 23.28
C SER A 157 -14.97 -9.17 21.94
N HIS A 158 -15.82 -9.33 20.93
CA HIS A 158 -15.43 -9.72 19.57
C HIS A 158 -15.58 -8.56 18.59
N PHE A 159 -14.46 -8.09 18.03
CA PHE A 159 -14.39 -7.05 17.02
C PHE A 159 -13.97 -7.65 15.67
N MET A 160 -14.68 -7.24 14.61
CA MET A 160 -14.36 -7.62 13.22
C MET A 160 -13.71 -6.45 12.51
N VAL A 161 -12.52 -6.63 11.94
CA VAL A 161 -11.82 -5.60 11.15
C VAL A 161 -11.99 -5.86 9.66
N VAL A 162 -12.58 -4.89 8.95
CA VAL A 162 -12.88 -4.97 7.52
C VAL A 162 -11.80 -4.28 6.69
N HIS A 163 -11.15 -5.03 5.78
CA HIS A 163 -10.08 -4.55 4.91
C HIS A 163 -10.53 -4.24 3.46
N GLY A 164 -11.81 -4.45 3.12
CA GLY A 164 -12.39 -4.17 1.80
C GLY A 164 -12.24 -5.29 0.77
N SER A 165 -11.08 -5.91 0.61
CA SER A 165 -10.81 -6.93 -0.42
C SER A 165 -11.80 -8.12 -0.36
N CYS A 166 -12.08 -8.62 0.83
CA CYS A 166 -13.01 -9.71 1.05
C CYS A 166 -14.43 -9.37 0.53
N LEU A 167 -14.92 -8.17 0.83
CA LEU A 167 -16.23 -7.70 0.36
C LEU A 167 -16.26 -7.64 -1.17
N ASN A 168 -15.28 -6.98 -1.78
CA ASN A 168 -15.28 -6.66 -3.20
C ASN A 168 -14.98 -7.88 -4.09
N PHE A 169 -14.09 -8.76 -3.68
CA PHE A 169 -13.66 -9.89 -4.52
C PHE A 169 -14.38 -11.21 -4.24
N SER A 170 -15.06 -11.33 -3.08
CA SER A 170 -15.71 -12.59 -2.69
C SER A 170 -17.19 -12.42 -2.32
N VAL A 171 -17.51 -11.62 -1.30
CA VAL A 171 -18.87 -11.54 -0.74
C VAL A 171 -19.88 -11.01 -1.77
N ARG A 172 -19.51 -9.97 -2.53
CA ARG A 172 -20.37 -9.40 -3.60
C ARG A 172 -20.70 -10.39 -4.73
N LYS A 173 -19.89 -11.43 -4.90
CA LYS A 173 -20.00 -12.39 -6.01
C LYS A 173 -20.75 -13.67 -5.66
N SER A 174 -21.16 -13.88 -4.41
CA SER A 174 -21.74 -15.16 -3.97
C SER A 174 -22.75 -14.99 -2.86
N GLU A 175 -24.00 -15.44 -3.11
CA GLU A 175 -25.07 -15.45 -2.10
C GLU A 175 -24.73 -16.33 -0.89
N LEU A 176 -23.98 -17.42 -1.09
CA LEU A 176 -23.51 -18.25 0.01
C LEU A 176 -22.56 -17.45 0.91
N LEU A 177 -21.58 -16.75 0.31
CA LEU A 177 -20.61 -15.94 1.07
C LEU A 177 -21.28 -14.74 1.76
N LYS A 178 -22.32 -14.18 1.15
CA LYS A 178 -23.16 -13.14 1.75
C LYS A 178 -23.87 -13.63 3.02
N LYS A 179 -24.36 -14.88 3.04
CA LYS A 179 -24.94 -15.48 4.26
C LYS A 179 -23.91 -15.57 5.39
N TYR A 180 -22.69 -16.00 5.10
CA TYR A 180 -21.60 -16.01 6.09
C TYR A 180 -21.22 -14.61 6.56
N ALA A 181 -21.27 -13.61 5.68
CA ALA A 181 -21.03 -12.22 6.08
C ALA A 181 -22.10 -11.73 7.08
N PHE A 182 -23.37 -12.04 6.87
CA PHE A 182 -24.42 -11.73 7.86
C PHE A 182 -24.22 -12.47 9.19
N GLU A 183 -23.73 -13.71 9.16
CA GLU A 183 -23.36 -14.44 10.39
C GLU A 183 -22.23 -13.72 11.13
N SER A 184 -21.19 -13.29 10.43
CA SER A 184 -20.07 -12.51 10.97
C SER A 184 -20.54 -11.20 11.63
N ILE A 185 -21.40 -10.45 10.95
CA ILE A 185 -21.96 -9.19 11.43
C ILE A 185 -22.76 -9.39 12.72
N ARG A 186 -23.60 -10.42 12.75
CA ARG A 186 -24.40 -10.75 13.94
C ARG A 186 -23.54 -11.16 15.13
N GLY A 187 -22.50 -11.94 14.87
CA GLY A 187 -21.61 -12.47 15.90
C GLY A 187 -20.54 -11.49 16.38
N SER A 188 -20.38 -10.33 15.74
CA SER A 188 -19.44 -9.30 16.13
C SER A 188 -20.11 -8.21 16.95
N GLU A 189 -19.48 -7.77 18.02
CA GLU A 189 -19.92 -6.65 18.85
C GLU A 189 -19.63 -5.31 18.16
N LYS A 190 -18.45 -5.17 17.58
CA LYS A 190 -18.05 -4.01 16.79
C LYS A 190 -17.52 -4.44 15.42
N ILE A 191 -17.78 -3.57 14.42
CA ILE A 191 -17.29 -3.68 13.05
C ILE A 191 -16.36 -2.50 12.81
N VAL A 192 -15.08 -2.78 12.74
CA VAL A 192 -14.01 -1.79 12.60
C VAL A 192 -13.64 -1.63 11.13
N PHE A 193 -13.66 -0.41 10.64
CA PHE A 193 -13.25 -0.05 9.28
C PHE A 193 -11.96 0.77 9.30
N VAL A 194 -11.08 0.54 8.32
CA VAL A 194 -9.83 1.27 8.20
C VAL A 194 -10.01 2.69 7.63
N SER A 195 -11.16 2.97 7.02
CA SER A 195 -11.52 4.28 6.48
C SER A 195 -13.04 4.50 6.42
N SER A 196 -13.47 5.78 6.26
CA SER A 196 -14.86 6.12 6.00
C SER A 196 -15.37 5.48 4.72
N HIS A 197 -14.56 5.51 3.66
CA HIS A 197 -14.91 4.89 2.38
C HIS A 197 -15.20 3.38 2.51
N SER A 198 -14.34 2.63 3.18
CA SER A 198 -14.58 1.19 3.38
C SER A 198 -15.83 0.91 4.22
N LYS A 199 -16.16 1.81 5.16
CA LYS A 199 -17.42 1.76 5.89
C LYS A 199 -18.62 2.04 4.96
N ASP A 200 -18.56 3.11 4.17
CA ASP A 200 -19.65 3.50 3.28
C ASP A 200 -19.93 2.41 2.24
N GLU A 201 -18.90 1.86 1.58
CA GLU A 201 -19.05 0.73 0.65
C GLU A 201 -19.69 -0.52 1.30
N PHE A 202 -19.32 -0.78 2.55
CA PHE A 202 -19.89 -1.90 3.31
C PHE A 202 -21.36 -1.63 3.65
N MET A 203 -21.67 -0.43 4.15
CA MET A 203 -23.03 -0.05 4.50
C MET A 203 -23.94 -0.02 3.28
N ASP A 204 -23.47 0.49 2.13
CA ASP A 204 -24.22 0.47 0.87
C ASP A 204 -24.54 -0.96 0.42
N PHE A 205 -23.59 -1.88 0.55
CA PHE A 205 -23.82 -3.28 0.19
C PHE A 205 -24.82 -3.97 1.11
N PHE A 206 -24.88 -3.61 2.40
CA PHE A 206 -25.84 -4.13 3.38
C PHE A 206 -27.04 -3.19 3.58
N GLU A 207 -27.39 -2.39 2.54
CA GLU A 207 -28.61 -1.60 2.43
C GLU A 207 -28.82 -0.61 3.58
N GLN A 208 -27.73 -0.04 4.11
CA GLN A 208 -27.75 0.95 5.20
C GLN A 208 -28.51 0.47 6.47
N ASP A 209 -28.48 -0.84 6.77
CA ASP A 209 -29.16 -1.41 7.92
C ASP A 209 -28.76 -0.69 9.23
N PRO A 210 -29.70 -0.06 9.97
CA PRO A 210 -29.41 0.65 11.20
C PRO A 210 -28.73 -0.21 12.27
N ASN A 211 -29.12 -1.49 12.39
CA ASN A 211 -28.53 -2.41 13.37
C ASN A 211 -27.07 -2.72 13.07
N ILE A 212 -26.68 -2.67 11.82
CA ILE A 212 -25.27 -2.77 11.41
C ILE A 212 -24.55 -1.45 11.71
N SER A 213 -25.18 -0.31 11.37
CA SER A 213 -24.60 1.02 11.56
C SER A 213 -24.18 1.29 13.01
N GLU A 214 -24.98 0.89 14.00
CA GLU A 214 -24.68 1.07 15.43
C GLU A 214 -23.42 0.32 15.91
N LYS A 215 -23.05 -0.74 15.20
CA LYS A 215 -21.83 -1.52 15.49
C LYS A 215 -20.58 -0.95 14.83
N THR A 216 -20.74 -0.05 13.85
CA THR A 216 -19.61 0.41 13.01
C THR A 216 -18.77 1.47 13.69
N ILE A 217 -17.45 1.35 13.52
CA ILE A 217 -16.48 2.34 13.97
C ILE A 217 -15.32 2.42 12.98
N ILE A 218 -14.70 3.59 12.88
CA ILE A 218 -13.50 3.78 12.05
C ILE A 218 -12.28 3.82 12.97
N ILE A 219 -11.36 2.86 12.78
CA ILE A 219 -10.01 2.85 13.33
C ILE A 219 -9.06 2.61 12.18
N SER A 220 -8.34 3.65 11.77
CA SER A 220 -7.44 3.61 10.62
C SER A 220 -6.30 2.60 10.79
N ALA A 221 -5.59 2.32 9.71
CA ALA A 221 -4.30 1.64 9.82
C ALA A 221 -3.25 2.56 10.46
N GLY A 222 -2.23 1.97 11.02
CA GLY A 222 -1.13 2.69 11.68
C GLY A 222 0.14 2.74 10.83
N VAL A 223 1.05 3.63 11.20
CA VAL A 223 2.40 3.73 10.67
C VAL A 223 3.44 3.48 11.77
N ASP A 224 4.54 2.84 11.40
CA ASP A 224 5.70 2.67 12.29
C ASP A 224 6.49 3.98 12.38
N ILE A 225 6.21 4.76 13.42
CA ILE A 225 6.85 6.05 13.66
C ILE A 225 8.31 5.91 14.13
N GLU A 226 8.74 4.74 14.58
CA GLU A 226 10.14 4.50 14.93
C GLU A 226 10.99 4.20 13.69
N LYS A 227 10.40 3.60 12.69
CA LYS A 227 11.03 3.34 11.39
C LYS A 227 11.05 4.58 10.49
N PHE A 228 9.91 5.23 10.34
CA PHE A 228 9.75 6.44 9.51
C PHE A 228 9.93 7.69 10.36
N LYS A 229 11.05 8.40 10.17
CA LYS A 229 11.43 9.58 10.95
C LYS A 229 11.80 10.75 10.04
N PRO A 230 11.44 11.97 10.41
CA PRO A 230 11.87 13.16 9.70
C PRO A 230 13.39 13.39 9.82
N LEU A 231 13.95 14.18 8.94
CA LEU A 231 15.32 14.68 9.07
C LEU A 231 15.42 15.63 10.28
N GLY A 232 16.43 15.42 11.11
CA GLY A 232 16.73 16.31 12.22
C GLY A 232 17.66 17.46 11.81
N ASN A 233 18.57 17.21 10.86
CA ASN A 233 19.55 18.20 10.39
C ASN A 233 20.19 17.79 9.05
N SER A 234 21.04 18.65 8.51
CA SER A 234 21.73 18.43 7.22
C SER A 234 22.72 17.25 7.26
N SER A 235 23.34 16.96 8.41
CA SER A 235 24.25 15.81 8.55
C SER A 235 23.47 14.49 8.42
N GLU A 236 22.28 14.42 9.01
CA GLU A 236 21.40 13.26 8.89
C GLU A 236 20.88 13.07 7.46
N LYS A 237 20.61 14.18 6.74
CA LYS A 237 20.27 14.11 5.31
C LYS A 237 21.39 13.41 4.52
N GLN A 238 22.65 13.79 4.76
CA GLN A 238 23.77 13.18 4.07
C GLN A 238 23.97 11.70 4.45
N GLU A 239 23.74 11.35 5.71
CA GLU A 239 23.78 9.95 6.16
C GLU A 239 22.73 9.09 5.43
N ARG A 240 21.46 9.57 5.37
CA ARG A 240 20.39 8.88 4.65
C ARG A 240 20.72 8.69 3.18
N ILE A 241 21.25 9.72 2.52
CA ILE A 241 21.69 9.65 1.13
C ILE A 241 22.82 8.62 0.96
N ASN A 242 23.80 8.59 1.86
CA ASN A 242 24.86 7.61 1.81
C ASN A 242 24.35 6.17 1.99
N ASN A 243 23.33 5.95 2.84
CA ASN A 243 22.70 4.64 2.99
C ASN A 243 22.06 4.19 1.68
N LEU A 244 21.42 5.08 0.93
CA LEU A 244 20.82 4.78 -0.38
C LEU A 244 21.90 4.35 -1.41
N PHE A 245 23.08 4.98 -1.39
CA PHE A 245 24.19 4.60 -2.28
C PHE A 245 24.82 3.26 -1.92
N GLN A 246 24.69 2.84 -0.65
CA GLN A 246 25.20 1.57 -0.14
C GLN A 246 24.17 0.43 -0.23
N MET A 247 23.02 0.65 -0.86
CA MET A 247 22.01 -0.39 -1.05
C MET A 247 22.65 -1.65 -1.62
N ASN A 248 22.64 -2.71 -0.82
CA ASN A 248 23.28 -3.96 -1.20
C ASN A 248 22.32 -4.83 -2.00
N ILE A 249 22.33 -4.68 -3.31
CA ILE A 249 21.52 -5.47 -4.26
C ILE A 249 21.75 -7.00 -4.05
N LYS A 250 22.87 -7.40 -3.48
CA LYS A 250 23.19 -8.81 -3.17
C LYS A 250 22.32 -9.42 -2.06
N ASN A 251 21.63 -8.61 -1.27
CA ASN A 251 20.68 -9.09 -0.24
C ASN A 251 19.33 -9.54 -0.82
N TYR A 252 19.08 -9.25 -2.08
CA TYR A 252 17.91 -9.73 -2.79
C TYR A 252 18.30 -11.03 -3.49
N SER A 253 17.60 -12.13 -3.18
CA SER A 253 17.84 -13.48 -3.68
C SER A 253 17.99 -13.55 -5.21
N ASP A 254 18.45 -14.64 -5.75
CA ASP A 254 18.85 -15.04 -7.12
C ASP A 254 18.13 -14.41 -8.35
N HIS A 255 17.22 -13.47 -8.17
CA HIS A 255 16.52 -12.75 -9.23
C HIS A 255 17.21 -11.41 -9.48
N LYS A 256 17.60 -11.15 -10.72
CA LYS A 256 18.22 -9.91 -11.16
C LYS A 256 17.13 -8.89 -11.54
N GLY A 257 17.20 -7.69 -10.98
CA GLY A 257 16.47 -6.53 -11.48
C GLY A 257 16.91 -6.15 -12.90
N ARG A 258 16.29 -5.10 -13.48
CA ARG A 258 16.71 -4.62 -14.80
C ARG A 258 18.12 -4.06 -14.76
N THR A 259 18.93 -4.47 -15.75
CA THR A 259 20.26 -3.92 -15.98
C THR A 259 20.18 -2.60 -16.77
N LYS A 260 21.24 -1.82 -16.72
CA LYS A 260 21.41 -0.65 -17.60
C LYS A 260 21.36 -1.06 -19.09
N ALA A 261 21.85 -2.26 -19.41
CA ALA A 261 21.80 -2.82 -20.76
C ALA A 261 20.36 -3.13 -21.21
N ASP A 262 19.52 -3.68 -20.32
CA ASP A 262 18.10 -3.95 -20.60
C ASP A 262 17.34 -2.66 -20.90
N LYS A 263 17.55 -1.62 -20.08
CA LYS A 263 16.95 -0.30 -20.26
C LYS A 263 17.39 0.34 -21.58
N LEU A 264 18.68 0.24 -21.91
CA LEU A 264 19.23 0.77 -23.17
C LEU A 264 18.71 -0.03 -24.37
N ALA A 265 18.63 -1.35 -24.29
CA ALA A 265 18.08 -2.21 -25.35
C ALA A 265 16.61 -1.89 -25.60
N PHE A 266 15.84 -1.67 -24.53
CA PHE A 266 14.45 -1.24 -24.61
C PHE A 266 14.33 0.12 -25.32
N ARG A 267 15.10 1.13 -24.89
CA ARG A 267 15.12 2.45 -25.54
C ARG A 267 15.50 2.37 -27.02
N LYS A 268 16.48 1.53 -27.40
CA LYS A 268 16.88 1.34 -28.80
C LYS A 268 15.79 0.75 -29.67
N ARG A 269 14.97 -0.17 -29.14
CA ARG A 269 13.82 -0.72 -29.88
C ARG A 269 12.83 0.37 -30.27
N PHE A 270 12.62 1.37 -29.41
CA PHE A 270 11.69 2.48 -29.66
C PHE A 270 12.16 3.48 -30.71
N THR A 271 13.46 3.68 -30.88
CA THR A 271 13.98 4.61 -31.91
C THR A 271 13.73 4.13 -33.33
N SER A 272 13.47 2.83 -33.51
CA SER A 272 13.16 2.21 -34.81
C SER A 272 11.68 1.88 -35.01
N THR A 273 10.83 2.05 -33.96
CA THR A 273 9.45 1.55 -33.94
C THR A 273 8.45 2.70 -34.00
N ILE A 274 7.60 2.71 -35.02
CA ILE A 274 6.63 3.77 -35.27
C ILE A 274 5.21 3.35 -34.84
N ASN A 275 5.01 2.08 -34.44
CA ASN A 275 3.71 1.48 -34.23
C ASN A 275 3.53 0.97 -32.82
N TYR A 276 2.43 1.35 -32.12
CA TYR A 276 2.14 0.93 -30.75
C TYR A 276 2.02 -0.60 -30.59
N LEU A 277 1.63 -1.37 -31.65
CA LEU A 277 1.58 -2.83 -31.59
C LEU A 277 2.98 -3.44 -31.47
N GLU A 278 3.98 -2.86 -32.08
CA GLU A 278 5.38 -3.28 -31.95
C GLU A 278 5.90 -2.93 -30.55
N VAL A 279 5.47 -1.79 -30.00
CA VAL A 279 5.73 -1.41 -28.61
C VAL A 279 5.12 -2.42 -27.65
N LYS A 280 3.86 -2.83 -27.88
CA LYS A 280 3.18 -3.85 -27.08
C LYS A 280 3.93 -5.18 -27.13
N HIS A 281 4.32 -5.68 -28.30
CA HIS A 281 5.08 -6.91 -28.42
C HIS A 281 6.44 -6.83 -27.69
N ALA A 282 7.13 -5.70 -27.80
CA ALA A 282 8.37 -5.48 -27.06
C ALA A 282 8.14 -5.48 -25.53
N ASN A 283 7.00 -4.98 -25.05
CA ASN A 283 6.61 -5.02 -23.64
C ASN A 283 6.23 -6.43 -23.18
N ASP A 284 5.51 -7.20 -24.00
CA ASP A 284 5.12 -8.57 -23.67
C ASP A 284 6.36 -9.46 -23.50
N ASP A 285 7.37 -9.31 -24.37
CA ASP A 285 8.66 -10.01 -24.27
C ASP A 285 9.43 -9.65 -22.99
N LEU A 286 9.32 -8.41 -22.53
CA LEU A 286 10.00 -7.94 -21.31
C LEU A 286 9.25 -8.34 -20.03
N ASN A 287 7.92 -8.32 -20.06
CA ASN A 287 7.09 -8.64 -18.89
C ASN A 287 7.17 -10.11 -18.48
N THR A 288 7.46 -11.03 -19.42
CA THR A 288 7.68 -12.46 -19.09
C THR A 288 8.92 -12.70 -18.24
N SER A 289 9.87 -11.74 -18.20
CA SER A 289 11.12 -11.84 -17.44
C SER A 289 11.14 -11.00 -16.15
N LEU A 290 10.12 -10.18 -15.87
CA LEU A 290 10.23 -9.04 -14.95
C LEU A 290 9.24 -9.03 -13.77
N ASP A 291 8.60 -10.12 -13.44
CA ASP A 291 7.89 -10.29 -12.15
C ASP A 291 8.88 -10.31 -10.95
N ASN A 292 9.94 -9.52 -11.04
CA ASN A 292 11.08 -9.59 -10.13
C ASN A 292 10.87 -8.62 -8.98
N TRP A 293 10.72 -9.17 -7.80
CA TRP A 293 10.74 -8.49 -6.51
C TRP A 293 12.17 -8.03 -6.15
N THR A 294 12.84 -7.34 -7.08
CA THR A 294 14.23 -6.90 -6.90
C THR A 294 14.40 -5.45 -7.32
N PRO A 295 15.32 -4.69 -6.67
CA PRO A 295 15.75 -3.39 -7.18
C PRO A 295 16.42 -3.51 -8.55
N ASP A 296 16.42 -2.43 -9.31
CA ASP A 296 17.23 -2.34 -10.52
C ASP A 296 18.73 -2.38 -10.20
N GLU A 297 19.54 -2.97 -11.06
CA GLU A 297 21.00 -3.10 -10.81
C GLU A 297 21.71 -1.75 -10.75
N ASP A 298 21.21 -0.74 -11.46
CA ASP A 298 21.77 0.59 -11.56
C ASP A 298 21.13 1.62 -10.59
N VAL A 299 20.33 1.16 -9.62
CA VAL A 299 19.60 2.08 -8.72
C VAL A 299 20.52 3.00 -7.92
N ALA A 300 21.61 2.45 -7.37
CA ALA A 300 22.56 3.24 -6.59
C ALA A 300 23.29 4.30 -7.46
N GLU A 301 23.67 3.93 -8.70
CA GLU A 301 24.27 4.86 -9.67
C GLU A 301 23.28 5.99 -10.01
N ASN A 302 22.04 5.66 -10.39
CA ASN A 302 21.00 6.63 -10.74
C ASN A 302 20.66 7.58 -9.58
N LEU A 303 20.64 7.09 -8.34
CA LEU A 303 20.40 7.92 -7.16
C LEU A 303 21.62 8.80 -6.83
N SER A 304 22.85 8.37 -7.16
CA SER A 304 24.07 9.16 -6.98
C SER A 304 24.19 10.34 -7.97
N ASP A 305 23.53 10.26 -9.13
CA ASP A 305 23.47 11.33 -10.11
C ASP A 305 22.54 12.49 -9.70
N ILE A 306 21.71 12.30 -8.68
CA ILE A 306 20.83 13.33 -8.13
C ILE A 306 21.65 14.33 -7.31
N LYS A 307 21.53 15.60 -7.63
CA LYS A 307 22.12 16.70 -6.86
C LYS A 307 21.21 17.06 -5.68
N TRP A 308 21.17 16.22 -4.67
CA TRP A 308 20.23 16.25 -3.53
C TRP A 308 20.08 17.60 -2.80
N ASN A 309 21.00 18.55 -3.02
CA ASN A 309 20.92 19.91 -2.47
C ASN A 309 20.42 20.95 -3.48
N LYS A 310 20.14 20.55 -4.73
CA LYS A 310 19.71 21.45 -5.81
C LYS A 310 18.48 20.93 -6.53
N ASP A 311 18.44 19.61 -6.80
CA ASP A 311 17.35 18.99 -7.53
C ASP A 311 16.13 18.86 -6.63
N ASN A 312 14.96 19.14 -7.17
CA ASN A 312 13.70 18.86 -6.51
C ASN A 312 13.35 17.38 -6.71
N VAL A 313 13.04 16.67 -5.64
CA VAL A 313 12.73 15.24 -5.68
C VAL A 313 11.26 15.01 -5.40
N VAL A 314 10.54 14.48 -6.39
CA VAL A 314 9.16 13.99 -6.28
C VAL A 314 9.20 12.47 -6.23
N LEU A 315 8.75 11.88 -5.15
CA LEU A 315 8.79 10.44 -4.91
C LEU A 315 7.41 9.79 -5.08
N TYR A 316 7.35 8.79 -5.95
CA TYR A 316 6.27 7.82 -6.00
C TYR A 316 6.78 6.47 -5.50
N TYR A 317 5.99 5.75 -4.68
CA TYR A 317 6.25 4.36 -4.34
C TYR A 317 4.97 3.55 -4.22
N GLY A 318 4.96 2.36 -4.84
CA GLY A 318 3.82 1.46 -4.90
C GLY A 318 3.87 0.49 -6.08
N LYS A 319 2.86 -0.38 -6.19
CA LYS A 319 2.76 -1.31 -7.33
C LYS A 319 2.57 -0.54 -8.65
N TYR A 320 3.24 -1.00 -9.70
CA TYR A 320 3.02 -0.49 -11.05
C TYR A 320 1.74 -1.09 -11.63
N LEU A 321 0.64 -0.42 -11.35
CA LEU A 321 -0.71 -0.72 -11.84
C LEU A 321 -1.31 0.58 -12.41
N TRP A 322 -2.12 0.45 -13.47
CA TRP A 322 -2.83 1.61 -14.04
C TRP A 322 -3.71 2.32 -13.01
N THR A 323 -4.27 1.57 -12.08
CA THR A 323 -5.11 2.08 -10.98
C THR A 323 -4.38 3.04 -10.04
N LYS A 324 -3.04 3.00 -10.02
CA LYS A 324 -2.21 3.85 -9.15
C LYS A 324 -1.84 5.20 -9.76
N GLY A 325 -2.24 5.46 -11.02
CA GLY A 325 -2.10 6.77 -11.66
C GLY A 325 -0.67 7.20 -12.00
N ILE A 326 0.30 6.28 -12.03
CA ILE A 326 1.71 6.59 -12.35
C ILE A 326 1.84 7.17 -13.76
N GLN A 327 1.05 6.66 -14.70
CA GLN A 327 0.98 7.16 -16.08
C GLN A 327 0.57 8.63 -16.13
N LEU A 328 -0.32 9.06 -15.24
CA LEU A 328 -0.73 10.47 -15.18
C LEU A 328 0.39 11.35 -14.61
N LEU A 329 1.19 10.83 -13.67
CA LEU A 329 2.37 11.52 -13.17
C LEU A 329 3.41 11.69 -14.27
N ILE A 330 3.69 10.65 -15.07
CA ILE A 330 4.63 10.71 -16.19
C ILE A 330 4.15 11.71 -17.25
N THR A 331 2.85 11.72 -17.57
CA THR A 331 2.27 12.67 -18.53
C THR A 331 2.22 14.10 -17.99
N ALA A 332 2.20 14.30 -16.68
CA ALA A 332 2.29 15.62 -16.05
C ALA A 332 3.72 16.17 -15.99
N ALA A 333 4.75 15.29 -15.99
CA ALA A 333 6.13 15.68 -15.78
C ALA A 333 6.65 16.75 -16.77
N PRO A 334 6.38 16.71 -18.09
CA PRO A 334 6.82 17.77 -19.00
C PRO A 334 6.29 19.15 -18.62
N ILE A 335 5.07 19.24 -18.06
CA ILE A 335 4.47 20.50 -17.59
C ILE A 335 5.22 20.99 -16.35
N VAL A 336 5.60 20.08 -15.43
CA VAL A 336 6.42 20.43 -14.27
C VAL A 336 7.78 20.98 -14.70
N PHE A 337 8.42 20.37 -15.70
CA PHE A 337 9.74 20.80 -16.18
C PHE A 337 9.74 22.19 -16.84
N LEU A 338 8.59 22.71 -17.27
CA LEU A 338 8.49 24.08 -17.78
C LEU A 338 8.74 25.14 -16.69
N GLU A 339 8.38 24.84 -15.44
CA GLU A 339 8.54 25.75 -14.30
C GLU A 339 9.70 25.35 -13.40
N HIS A 340 9.90 24.04 -13.16
CA HIS A 340 10.94 23.48 -12.30
C HIS A 340 11.79 22.46 -13.07
N PRO A 341 12.70 22.93 -13.96
CA PRO A 341 13.47 22.06 -14.85
C PRO A 341 14.44 21.11 -14.12
N GLU A 342 14.84 21.40 -12.86
CA GLU A 342 15.72 20.54 -12.05
C GLU A 342 14.98 19.47 -11.24
N THR A 343 13.68 19.23 -11.56
CA THR A 343 12.89 18.22 -10.86
C THR A 343 13.28 16.80 -11.30
N LYS A 344 13.43 15.91 -10.33
CA LYS A 344 13.63 14.48 -10.50
C LYS A 344 12.41 13.72 -9.95
N PHE A 345 11.91 12.76 -10.70
CA PHE A 345 10.85 11.86 -10.27
C PHE A 345 11.47 10.49 -9.96
N ILE A 346 11.43 10.08 -8.71
CA ILE A 346 11.85 8.73 -8.32
C ILE A 346 10.59 7.86 -8.25
N VAL A 347 10.58 6.79 -9.05
CA VAL A 347 9.43 5.89 -9.21
C VAL A 347 9.83 4.52 -8.68
N VAL A 348 9.46 4.26 -7.42
CA VAL A 348 9.75 3.01 -6.72
C VAL A 348 8.59 2.04 -6.88
N GLY A 349 8.87 0.80 -7.29
CA GLY A 349 7.85 -0.22 -7.33
C GLY A 349 8.11 -1.35 -8.34
N PHE A 350 7.10 -2.17 -8.54
CA PHE A 350 7.13 -3.33 -9.43
C PHE A 350 5.74 -3.61 -9.99
N GLY A 351 5.69 -4.36 -11.08
CA GLY A 351 4.45 -4.80 -11.71
C GLY A 351 4.52 -4.81 -13.24
N SER A 352 3.64 -5.58 -13.87
CA SER A 352 3.60 -5.79 -15.33
C SER A 352 3.35 -4.52 -16.14
N TYR A 353 2.83 -3.47 -15.51
CA TYR A 353 2.56 -2.19 -16.14
C TYR A 353 3.82 -1.34 -16.40
N ARG A 354 4.98 -1.75 -15.86
CA ARG A 354 6.25 -1.03 -15.98
C ARG A 354 6.65 -0.77 -17.44
N GLY A 355 6.51 -1.77 -18.30
CA GLY A 355 6.85 -1.63 -19.70
C GLY A 355 6.09 -0.50 -20.40
N TYR A 356 4.78 -0.35 -20.10
CA TYR A 356 4.00 0.78 -20.63
C TYR A 356 4.50 2.14 -20.12
N LEU A 357 4.82 2.22 -18.81
CA LEU A 357 5.35 3.47 -18.21
C LEU A 357 6.68 3.89 -18.84
N GLU A 358 7.60 2.96 -19.02
CA GLU A 358 8.88 3.21 -19.71
C GLU A 358 8.68 3.56 -21.19
N SER A 359 7.62 3.03 -21.83
CA SER A 359 7.27 3.39 -23.21
C SER A 359 6.84 4.84 -23.33
N LEU A 360 6.03 5.33 -22.39
CA LEU A 360 5.65 6.75 -22.33
C LEU A 360 6.89 7.65 -22.17
N VAL A 361 7.77 7.31 -21.21
CA VAL A 361 9.02 8.06 -21.02
C VAL A 361 9.87 8.06 -22.28
N ASN A 362 9.99 6.94 -22.96
CA ASN A 362 10.81 6.85 -24.16
C ASN A 362 10.22 7.62 -25.37
N ALA A 363 8.89 7.60 -25.54
CA ALA A 363 8.23 8.40 -26.58
C ALA A 363 8.45 9.91 -26.34
N LEU A 364 8.40 10.35 -25.10
CA LEU A 364 8.71 11.73 -24.70
C LEU A 364 10.20 12.07 -24.88
N GLU A 365 11.11 11.18 -24.48
CA GLU A 365 12.56 11.34 -24.64
C GLU A 365 12.98 11.52 -26.08
N THR A 366 12.41 10.72 -26.98
CA THR A 366 12.71 10.80 -28.42
C THR A 366 11.97 11.92 -29.13
N GLY A 367 10.96 12.53 -28.47
CA GLY A 367 10.05 13.50 -29.09
C GLY A 367 9.14 12.88 -30.13
N ASN A 368 8.79 11.59 -29.99
CA ASN A 368 7.90 10.89 -30.91
C ASN A 368 6.44 11.12 -30.51
N GLU A 369 5.91 12.27 -30.93
CA GLU A 369 4.56 12.74 -30.59
C GLU A 369 3.49 11.74 -31.00
N SER A 370 3.59 11.14 -32.21
CA SER A 370 2.58 10.21 -32.73
C SER A 370 2.52 8.93 -31.89
N VAL A 371 3.67 8.36 -31.52
CA VAL A 371 3.72 7.17 -30.63
C VAL A 371 3.21 7.50 -29.24
N PHE A 372 3.56 8.67 -28.69
CA PHE A 372 3.05 9.11 -27.38
C PHE A 372 1.52 9.17 -27.36
N ILE A 373 0.92 9.84 -28.35
CA ILE A 373 -0.54 9.95 -28.48
C ILE A 373 -1.21 8.58 -28.64
N GLU A 374 -0.62 7.71 -29.45
CA GLU A 374 -1.13 6.34 -29.64
C GLU A 374 -1.05 5.50 -28.38
N LEU A 375 0.01 5.63 -27.57
CA LEU A 375 0.11 4.98 -26.27
C LEU A 375 -1.01 5.42 -25.33
N LEU A 376 -1.31 6.72 -25.24
CA LEU A 376 -2.39 7.23 -24.40
C LEU A 376 -3.77 6.71 -24.84
N ARG A 377 -4.04 6.67 -26.15
CA ARG A 377 -5.31 6.20 -26.70
C ARG A 377 -5.52 4.69 -26.55
N ASN A 378 -4.43 3.93 -26.46
CA ASN A 378 -4.45 2.47 -26.53
C ASN A 378 -3.94 1.78 -25.24
N GLU A 379 -3.89 2.47 -24.11
CA GLU A 379 -3.42 1.95 -22.80
C GLU A 379 -4.06 0.61 -22.42
N LYS A 380 -5.34 0.38 -22.75
CA LYS A 380 -6.06 -0.86 -22.46
C LYS A 380 -5.34 -2.14 -22.91
N PHE A 381 -4.55 -2.07 -23.98
CA PHE A 381 -3.80 -3.22 -24.48
C PHE A 381 -2.62 -3.61 -23.58
N PHE A 382 -2.24 -2.73 -22.65
CA PHE A 382 -1.16 -2.97 -21.68
C PHE A 382 -1.67 -3.29 -20.27
N THR A 383 -2.98 -3.15 -20.03
CA THR A 383 -3.60 -3.37 -18.72
C THR A 383 -4.39 -4.68 -18.64
N ASN A 384 -4.61 -5.37 -19.76
CA ASN A 384 -5.54 -6.49 -19.91
C ASN A 384 -7.01 -6.12 -19.58
N GLU A 385 -7.34 -4.82 -19.62
CA GLU A 385 -8.68 -4.32 -19.39
C GLU A 385 -9.48 -4.29 -20.71
N LYS A 386 -10.80 -4.39 -20.60
CA LYS A 386 -11.69 -4.31 -21.78
C LYS A 386 -11.79 -2.88 -22.32
N GLU A 387 -11.67 -1.90 -21.45
CA GLU A 387 -11.81 -0.48 -21.75
C GLU A 387 -10.55 0.30 -21.32
N ASN A 388 -10.32 1.44 -21.96
CA ASN A 388 -9.27 2.37 -21.54
C ASN A 388 -9.81 3.23 -20.38
N ASN A 389 -9.60 2.78 -19.15
CA ASN A 389 -10.11 3.44 -17.96
C ASN A 389 -9.44 4.80 -17.66
N SER A 390 -8.24 5.04 -18.23
CA SER A 390 -7.51 6.30 -18.03
C SER A 390 -7.84 7.35 -19.10
N ILE A 391 -8.53 6.98 -20.20
CA ILE A 391 -8.73 7.86 -21.36
C ILE A 391 -9.36 9.21 -20.99
N LYS A 392 -10.34 9.21 -20.12
CA LYS A 392 -11.01 10.44 -19.65
C LYS A 392 -10.04 11.46 -19.04
N TYR A 393 -8.96 11.01 -18.42
CA TYR A 393 -7.93 11.90 -17.85
C TYR A 393 -6.95 12.40 -18.91
N TYR A 394 -6.82 11.69 -20.06
CA TYR A 394 -5.96 12.11 -21.16
C TYR A 394 -6.64 13.08 -22.13
N GLU A 395 -7.98 13.10 -22.21
CA GLU A 395 -8.73 13.85 -23.22
C GLU A 395 -8.35 15.34 -23.26
N LYS A 396 -8.25 15.97 -22.10
CA LYS A 396 -7.86 17.38 -22.02
C LYS A 396 -6.41 17.62 -22.46
N LEU A 397 -5.48 16.72 -22.07
CA LEU A 397 -4.09 16.79 -22.53
C LEU A 397 -4.01 16.57 -24.05
N LEU A 398 -4.73 15.57 -24.58
CA LEU A 398 -4.77 15.29 -26.00
C LEU A 398 -5.30 16.50 -26.80
N GLY A 399 -6.38 17.16 -26.32
CA GLY A 399 -6.89 18.39 -26.92
C GLY A 399 -5.87 19.54 -26.87
N LYS A 400 -5.14 19.68 -25.75
CA LYS A 400 -4.09 20.71 -25.64
C LYS A 400 -2.88 20.42 -26.54
N LEU A 401 -2.57 19.17 -26.81
CA LEU A 401 -1.50 18.78 -27.74
C LEU A 401 -1.82 19.09 -29.21
N GLU A 402 -3.07 19.37 -29.57
CA GLU A 402 -3.45 19.88 -30.88
C GLU A 402 -3.09 21.39 -31.05
N GLU A 403 -2.89 22.10 -29.95
CA GLU A 403 -2.42 23.49 -29.97
C GLU A 403 -0.89 23.52 -30.21
N HIS A 404 -0.44 24.04 -31.34
CA HIS A 404 0.95 23.99 -31.81
C HIS A 404 1.97 24.48 -30.74
N ASP A 405 1.71 25.61 -30.11
CA ASP A 405 2.65 26.22 -29.16
C ASP A 405 2.75 25.42 -27.86
N PHE A 406 1.63 24.87 -27.38
CA PHE A 406 1.62 24.00 -26.22
C PHE A 406 2.35 22.68 -26.52
N SER A 407 2.01 22.00 -27.62
CA SER A 407 2.63 20.75 -28.04
C SER A 407 4.14 20.91 -28.17
N LYS A 408 4.60 21.94 -28.89
CA LYS A 408 6.02 22.24 -29.06
C LYS A 408 6.74 22.45 -27.72
N SER A 409 6.13 23.18 -26.80
CA SER A 409 6.72 23.47 -25.48
C SER A 409 6.77 22.20 -24.61
N TYR A 410 5.68 21.43 -24.60
CA TYR A 410 5.53 20.19 -23.86
C TYR A 410 6.59 19.15 -24.26
N PHE A 411 6.70 18.84 -25.56
CA PHE A 411 7.69 17.88 -26.05
C PHE A 411 9.12 18.41 -25.93
N LYS A 412 9.36 19.71 -26.12
CA LYS A 412 10.68 20.33 -25.91
C LYS A 412 11.15 20.19 -24.45
N ALA A 413 10.26 20.32 -23.48
CA ALA A 413 10.59 20.18 -22.06
C ALA A 413 11.01 18.76 -21.68
N ALA A 414 10.53 17.75 -22.41
CA ALA A 414 10.82 16.33 -22.17
C ALA A 414 11.99 15.78 -22.98
N LYS A 415 12.13 16.22 -24.24
CA LYS A 415 13.04 15.65 -25.22
C LYS A 415 14.50 15.70 -24.76
N ASN A 416 15.20 14.56 -24.88
CA ASN A 416 16.62 14.34 -24.56
C ASN A 416 16.96 14.56 -23.08
N ASN A 417 15.97 14.55 -22.16
CA ASN A 417 16.28 14.74 -20.73
C ASN A 417 15.31 14.06 -19.76
N ILE A 418 14.11 13.66 -20.19
CA ILE A 418 13.10 13.08 -19.30
C ILE A 418 13.52 11.71 -18.75
N ALA A 419 14.27 10.94 -19.55
CA ALA A 419 14.73 9.62 -19.15
C ALA A 419 15.77 9.66 -17.99
N ASP A 420 16.48 10.77 -17.84
CA ASP A 420 17.40 11.00 -16.72
C ASP A 420 16.71 11.69 -15.53
N LYS A 421 15.46 12.13 -15.71
CA LYS A 421 14.64 12.79 -14.69
C LYS A 421 13.57 11.89 -14.10
N ILE A 422 13.11 10.87 -14.83
CA ILE A 422 12.19 9.84 -14.32
C ILE A 422 12.97 8.57 -14.06
N ILE A 423 13.29 8.34 -12.79
CA ILE A 423 14.17 7.28 -12.32
C ILE A 423 13.33 6.12 -11.79
N PHE A 424 13.26 5.02 -12.54
CA PHE A 424 12.69 3.77 -12.07
C PHE A 424 13.73 3.00 -11.26
N THR A 425 13.38 2.59 -10.05
CA THR A 425 14.31 1.92 -9.12
C THR A 425 14.09 0.42 -8.99
N GLY A 426 12.95 -0.10 -9.49
CA GLY A 426 12.48 -1.40 -9.05
C GLY A 426 11.91 -1.31 -7.63
N ILE A 427 11.76 -2.46 -6.96
CA ILE A 427 11.25 -2.51 -5.59
C ILE A 427 12.27 -1.95 -4.61
N MET A 428 11.78 -1.25 -3.61
CA MET A 428 12.49 -0.90 -2.38
C MET A 428 11.64 -1.34 -1.20
N THR A 429 12.26 -1.93 -0.20
CA THR A 429 11.59 -2.30 1.06
C THR A 429 11.43 -1.09 1.96
N HIS A 430 10.72 -1.25 3.07
CA HIS A 430 10.62 -0.18 4.06
C HIS A 430 11.98 0.18 4.71
N ASP A 431 12.99 -0.70 4.58
CA ASP A 431 14.34 -0.41 5.10
C ASP A 431 15.12 0.57 4.22
N GLU A 432 14.82 0.61 2.91
CA GLU A 432 15.37 1.64 2.03
C GLU A 432 14.45 2.88 1.99
N LEU A 433 13.12 2.67 1.98
CA LEU A 433 12.16 3.77 1.94
C LEU A 433 12.26 4.70 3.16
N LYS A 434 12.63 4.19 4.35
CA LYS A 434 12.87 5.04 5.54
C LYS A 434 13.98 6.08 5.33
N ASP A 435 14.94 5.79 4.44
CA ASP A 435 16.03 6.71 4.09
C ASP A 435 15.67 7.60 2.89
N LEU A 436 14.87 7.08 1.94
CA LEU A 436 14.50 7.82 0.72
C LEU A 436 13.38 8.85 0.95
N ILE A 437 12.34 8.48 1.72
CA ILE A 437 11.19 9.37 1.91
C ILE A 437 11.63 10.71 2.54
N PRO A 438 12.38 10.75 3.68
CA PRO A 438 12.70 12.01 4.35
C PRO A 438 13.64 12.93 3.56
N VAL A 439 14.38 12.42 2.58
CA VAL A 439 15.26 13.23 1.71
C VAL A 439 14.55 13.76 0.46
N SER A 440 13.31 13.30 0.19
CA SER A 440 12.46 13.76 -0.90
C SER A 440 11.73 15.05 -0.52
N ASN A 441 11.42 15.93 -1.50
CA ASN A 441 10.65 17.14 -1.25
C ASN A 441 9.16 16.84 -1.09
N ILE A 442 8.63 15.94 -1.93
CA ILE A 442 7.20 15.61 -2.00
C ILE A 442 7.07 14.10 -2.23
N THR A 443 6.05 13.48 -1.61
CA THR A 443 5.58 12.16 -2.04
C THR A 443 4.24 12.31 -2.77
N ILE A 444 4.02 11.49 -3.81
CA ILE A 444 2.78 11.53 -4.58
C ILE A 444 2.12 10.16 -4.69
N ALA A 445 0.80 10.14 -4.51
CA ALA A 445 -0.06 8.97 -4.70
C ALA A 445 -1.28 9.38 -5.55
N ALA A 446 -1.16 9.28 -6.88
CA ALA A 446 -2.16 9.72 -7.84
C ALA A 446 -3.19 8.62 -8.19
N SER A 447 -3.53 7.76 -7.24
CA SER A 447 -4.45 6.61 -7.47
C SER A 447 -5.77 7.07 -8.06
N ILE A 448 -6.20 6.43 -9.16
CA ILE A 448 -7.48 6.69 -9.83
C ILE A 448 -8.53 5.61 -9.53
N PHE A 449 -8.19 4.68 -8.69
CA PHE A 449 -9.05 3.62 -8.20
C PHE A 449 -9.15 3.70 -6.66
N PRO A 450 -10.28 3.32 -6.06
CA PRO A 450 -10.47 3.41 -4.62
C PRO A 450 -9.38 2.70 -3.80
N GLU A 451 -8.84 3.42 -2.83
CA GLU A 451 -7.87 2.93 -1.85
C GLU A 451 -8.55 2.63 -0.52
N ALA A 452 -8.17 1.53 0.11
CA ALA A 452 -8.75 1.19 1.41
C ALA A 452 -8.38 2.20 2.50
N PHE A 453 -7.15 2.75 2.46
CA PHE A 453 -6.69 3.74 3.45
C PHE A 453 -5.70 4.75 2.85
N GLY A 454 -4.50 4.35 2.50
CA GLY A 454 -3.44 5.27 2.00
C GLY A 454 -2.20 5.27 2.87
N MET A 455 -1.61 4.09 3.07
CA MET A 455 -0.39 3.91 3.88
C MET A 455 0.74 4.84 3.46
N VAL A 456 0.95 5.00 2.15
CA VAL A 456 2.01 5.87 1.61
C VAL A 456 1.92 7.31 2.11
N ALA A 457 0.72 7.85 2.31
CA ALA A 457 0.55 9.21 2.81
C ALA A 457 0.92 9.34 4.30
N VAL A 458 0.58 8.35 5.12
CA VAL A 458 0.92 8.40 6.56
C VAL A 458 2.40 8.10 6.80
N GLU A 459 3.06 7.31 5.95
CA GLU A 459 4.51 7.08 5.98
C GLU A 459 5.27 8.37 5.62
N ALA A 460 4.78 9.11 4.61
CA ALA A 460 5.32 10.43 4.27
C ALA A 460 5.19 11.41 5.45
N LEU A 461 4.01 11.53 6.05
CA LEU A 461 3.79 12.38 7.23
C LEU A 461 4.73 11.98 8.38
N ALA A 462 4.88 10.69 8.67
CA ALA A 462 5.79 10.19 9.70
C ALA A 462 7.25 10.56 9.42
N SER A 463 7.64 10.59 8.14
CA SER A 463 8.96 11.00 7.66
C SER A 463 9.15 12.52 7.56
N GLY A 464 8.15 13.31 7.95
CA GLY A 464 8.23 14.77 7.90
C GLY A 464 8.01 15.37 6.51
N VAL A 465 7.50 14.59 5.56
CA VAL A 465 7.25 15.01 4.17
C VAL A 465 5.75 15.15 3.92
N LEU A 466 5.37 16.18 3.15
CA LEU A 466 3.97 16.37 2.78
C LEU A 466 3.56 15.39 1.68
N PRO A 467 2.48 14.62 1.88
CA PRO A 467 1.94 13.76 0.84
C PRO A 467 1.02 14.56 -0.09
N MET A 468 1.20 14.37 -1.39
CA MET A 468 0.20 14.71 -2.39
C MET A 468 -0.58 13.45 -2.76
N GLN A 469 -1.90 13.55 -2.75
CA GLN A 469 -2.74 12.39 -3.06
C GLN A 469 -4.05 12.82 -3.70
N THR A 470 -4.65 11.91 -4.48
CA THR A 470 -5.98 12.12 -5.02
C THR A 470 -7.03 12.14 -3.90
N ASN A 471 -7.96 13.09 -3.98
CA ASN A 471 -8.95 13.34 -2.92
C ASN A 471 -10.18 12.43 -3.06
N HIS A 472 -9.99 11.13 -2.85
CA HIS A 472 -11.09 10.17 -2.85
C HIS A 472 -10.80 8.99 -1.92
N SER A 473 -11.82 8.16 -1.68
CA SER A 473 -11.74 6.90 -0.92
C SER A 473 -10.99 7.04 0.43
N GLY A 474 -10.16 6.07 0.79
CA GLY A 474 -9.37 6.09 2.02
C GLY A 474 -8.33 7.23 2.08
N PHE A 475 -7.85 7.72 0.94
CA PHE A 475 -6.98 8.90 0.91
C PHE A 475 -7.65 10.15 1.45
N ARG A 476 -8.97 10.31 1.25
CA ARG A 476 -9.73 11.45 1.77
C ARG A 476 -9.65 11.55 3.29
N ASP A 477 -9.66 10.43 4.01
CA ASP A 477 -9.60 10.43 5.47
C ASP A 477 -8.26 10.95 5.98
N VAL A 478 -7.15 10.51 5.38
CA VAL A 478 -5.81 11.00 5.70
C VAL A 478 -5.69 12.48 5.36
N MET A 479 -6.17 12.87 4.17
CA MET A 479 -6.16 14.26 3.70
C MET A 479 -6.95 15.19 4.64
N ASN A 480 -8.15 14.81 5.05
CA ASN A 480 -8.96 15.59 5.98
C ASN A 480 -8.27 15.83 7.33
N VAL A 481 -7.46 14.85 7.78
CA VAL A 481 -6.69 15.00 9.01
C VAL A 481 -5.57 16.01 8.82
N TYR A 482 -4.72 15.85 7.81
CA TYR A 482 -3.58 16.76 7.68
C TYR A 482 -4.01 18.17 7.26
N ILE A 483 -5.05 18.34 6.45
CA ILE A 483 -5.64 19.65 6.16
C ILE A 483 -6.01 20.41 7.44
N ARG A 484 -6.67 19.72 8.37
CA ARG A 484 -7.05 20.31 9.66
C ARG A 484 -5.82 20.69 10.50
N GLU A 485 -4.80 19.85 10.51
CA GLU A 485 -3.58 20.08 11.30
C GLU A 485 -2.65 21.14 10.66
N PHE A 486 -2.77 21.43 9.37
CA PHE A 486 -1.92 22.38 8.64
C PHE A 486 -2.61 23.70 8.25
N LYS A 487 -3.88 23.88 8.59
CA LYS A 487 -4.71 25.03 8.17
C LYS A 487 -4.13 26.42 8.48
N ASP A 488 -3.24 26.49 9.46
CA ASP A 488 -2.57 27.71 9.92
C ASP A 488 -1.20 27.93 9.25
N LEU A 489 -0.66 26.96 8.52
CA LEU A 489 0.67 27.03 7.88
C LEU A 489 0.60 27.33 6.39
N PHE A 490 -0.44 26.90 5.70
CA PHE A 490 -0.56 27.00 4.24
C PHE A 490 -1.98 27.37 3.82
N ASP A 491 -2.14 27.99 2.63
CA ASP A 491 -3.39 27.96 1.88
C ASP A 491 -3.62 26.55 1.32
N ILE A 492 -3.96 25.63 2.21
CA ILE A 492 -4.15 24.21 1.93
C ILE A 492 -5.20 23.96 0.84
N LYS A 493 -6.13 24.87 0.59
CA LYS A 493 -7.12 24.71 -0.49
C LYS A 493 -6.46 24.54 -1.85
N ARG A 494 -5.31 25.17 -2.07
CA ARG A 494 -4.50 24.96 -3.28
C ARG A 494 -3.82 23.61 -3.35
N LEU A 495 -3.54 22.99 -2.19
CA LEU A 495 -2.92 21.67 -2.08
C LEU A 495 -3.92 20.51 -2.17
N GLN A 496 -5.22 20.81 -2.23
CA GLN A 496 -6.32 19.84 -2.32
C GLN A 496 -6.72 19.52 -3.77
N ALA A 497 -5.96 19.97 -4.74
CA ALA A 497 -6.39 20.03 -6.13
C ALA A 497 -6.36 18.69 -6.90
N LEU A 498 -5.94 17.56 -6.29
CA LEU A 498 -5.97 16.27 -6.99
C LEU A 498 -7.37 15.63 -6.96
N VAL A 499 -8.33 16.32 -7.55
CA VAL A 499 -9.69 15.82 -7.81
C VAL A 499 -9.64 14.89 -9.02
N LEU A 500 -10.45 13.82 -9.01
CA LEU A 500 -10.56 12.87 -10.12
C LEU A 500 -11.52 13.42 -11.20
N ASP A 501 -11.03 14.40 -11.94
CA ASP A 501 -11.72 15.03 -13.07
C ASP A 501 -10.83 15.03 -14.33
N ASP A 502 -11.33 15.64 -15.41
CA ASP A 502 -10.62 15.72 -16.69
C ASP A 502 -9.36 16.60 -16.62
N ASP A 503 -9.23 17.41 -15.56
CA ASP A 503 -8.08 18.29 -15.29
C ASP A 503 -6.95 17.60 -14.52
N LEU A 504 -7.09 16.34 -14.14
CA LEU A 504 -6.22 15.67 -13.18
C LEU A 504 -4.73 15.78 -13.54
N ILE A 505 -4.34 15.62 -14.81
CA ILE A 505 -2.93 15.75 -15.25
C ILE A 505 -2.40 17.15 -14.99
N PHE A 506 -3.18 18.19 -15.36
CA PHE A 506 -2.80 19.59 -15.10
C PHE A 506 -2.81 19.91 -13.61
N ASN A 507 -3.77 19.35 -12.86
CA ASN A 507 -3.84 19.51 -11.41
C ASN A 507 -2.65 18.86 -10.72
N ILE A 508 -2.18 17.68 -11.18
CA ILE A 508 -0.93 17.05 -10.68
C ILE A 508 0.25 18.00 -10.91
N ALA A 509 0.44 18.47 -12.15
CA ALA A 509 1.56 19.36 -12.48
C ALA A 509 1.51 20.68 -11.67
N ASN A 510 0.36 21.35 -11.67
CA ASN A 510 0.20 22.63 -10.97
C ASN A 510 0.38 22.48 -9.44
N THR A 511 -0.08 21.37 -8.86
CA THR A 511 0.09 21.13 -7.43
C THR A 511 1.56 20.86 -7.10
N ILE A 512 2.27 20.05 -7.91
CA ILE A 512 3.73 19.85 -7.76
C ILE A 512 4.44 21.21 -7.85
N ASN A 513 4.19 22.00 -8.88
CA ASN A 513 4.82 23.31 -9.06
C ASN A 513 4.56 24.24 -7.87
N THR A 514 3.32 24.27 -7.38
CA THR A 514 2.96 25.04 -6.19
C THR A 514 3.77 24.60 -4.96
N PHE A 515 3.88 23.30 -4.70
CA PHE A 515 4.66 22.79 -3.57
C PHE A 515 6.14 23.09 -3.71
N LEU A 516 6.72 22.85 -4.88
CA LEU A 516 8.14 23.10 -5.13
C LEU A 516 8.45 24.59 -4.95
N SER A 517 7.61 25.47 -5.47
CA SER A 517 7.75 26.92 -5.26
C SER A 517 7.67 27.33 -3.78
N TYR A 518 6.83 26.67 -2.97
CA TYR A 518 6.82 26.90 -1.52
C TYR A 518 8.12 26.44 -0.88
N TYR A 519 8.60 25.22 -1.20
CA TYR A 519 9.85 24.70 -0.63
C TYR A 519 11.07 25.54 -0.99
N GLU A 520 11.17 26.02 -2.22
CA GLU A 520 12.28 26.88 -2.69
C GLU A 520 12.34 28.23 -1.97
N ASN A 521 11.19 28.73 -1.49
CA ASN A 521 11.08 30.02 -0.79
C ASN A 521 11.13 29.88 0.74
N MET A 522 11.13 28.67 1.30
CA MET A 522 11.21 28.43 2.75
C MET A 522 12.66 28.43 3.23
N ASN A 523 12.90 29.08 4.35
CA ASN A 523 14.12 28.92 5.11
C ASN A 523 14.10 27.60 5.93
N GLU A 524 15.24 27.23 6.54
CA GLU A 524 15.37 25.96 7.27
C GLU A 524 14.44 25.89 8.50
N ASP A 525 14.16 27.01 9.16
CA ASP A 525 13.25 27.03 10.31
C ASP A 525 11.79 26.75 9.88
N GLU A 526 11.36 27.31 8.76
CA GLU A 526 10.04 27.06 8.16
C GLU A 526 9.92 25.61 7.70
N LEU A 527 10.94 25.05 7.06
CA LEU A 527 11.00 23.64 6.70
C LEU A 527 10.90 22.72 7.93
N ASN A 528 11.58 23.08 9.01
CA ASN A 528 11.51 22.33 10.26
C ASN A 528 10.13 22.40 10.92
N ILE A 529 9.42 23.53 10.78
CA ILE A 529 8.01 23.62 11.25
C ILE A 529 7.13 22.64 10.46
N VAL A 530 7.29 22.57 9.14
CA VAL A 530 6.56 21.62 8.29
C VAL A 530 6.86 20.17 8.68
N ARG A 531 8.16 19.80 8.80
CA ARG A 531 8.61 18.46 9.21
C ARG A 531 8.02 18.05 10.57
N LYS A 532 8.12 18.93 11.57
CA LYS A 532 7.57 18.68 12.91
C LYS A 532 6.03 18.55 12.90
N ARG A 533 5.33 19.37 12.12
CA ARG A 533 3.87 19.29 12.01
C ARG A 533 3.43 18.00 11.30
N SER A 534 4.12 17.59 10.23
CA SER A 534 3.89 16.31 9.55
C SER A 534 4.06 15.16 10.53
N ARG A 535 5.18 15.13 11.25
CA ARG A 535 5.48 14.12 12.26
C ARG A 535 4.43 14.07 13.37
N TYR A 536 4.09 15.20 13.95
CA TYR A 536 3.06 15.31 14.99
C TYR A 536 1.71 14.75 14.50
N THR A 537 1.33 15.04 13.25
CA THR A 537 0.10 14.56 12.65
C THR A 537 0.10 13.02 12.57
N ALA A 538 1.21 12.43 12.13
CA ALA A 538 1.36 10.97 12.09
C ALA A 538 1.31 10.35 13.49
N GLU A 539 2.05 10.89 14.45
CA GLU A 539 2.09 10.40 15.84
C GLU A 539 0.72 10.41 16.51
N LYS A 540 0.02 11.54 16.38
CA LYS A 540 -1.27 11.77 17.06
C LYS A 540 -2.41 10.92 16.48
N HIS A 541 -2.45 10.75 15.15
CA HIS A 541 -3.61 10.20 14.48
C HIS A 541 -3.38 8.81 13.88
N PHE A 542 -2.14 8.49 13.52
CA PHE A 542 -1.81 7.32 12.70
C PHE A 542 -0.69 6.44 13.27
N SER A 543 -0.11 6.72 14.46
CA SER A 543 0.83 5.79 15.07
C SER A 543 0.12 4.51 15.52
N TRP A 544 0.80 3.37 15.43
CA TRP A 544 0.25 2.12 15.97
C TRP A 544 -0.11 2.24 17.44
N THR A 545 0.64 3.03 18.21
CA THR A 545 0.33 3.35 19.61
C THR A 545 -1.05 4.02 19.76
N ALA A 546 -1.37 4.99 18.91
CA ALA A 546 -2.68 5.63 18.92
C ALA A 546 -3.80 4.66 18.49
N ILE A 547 -3.52 3.80 17.51
CA ILE A 547 -4.47 2.79 17.01
C ILE A 547 -4.80 1.77 18.10
N VAL A 548 -3.79 1.17 18.71
CA VAL A 548 -3.96 0.19 19.80
C VAL A 548 -4.74 0.78 20.96
N LYS A 549 -4.41 2.01 21.38
CA LYS A 549 -5.15 2.71 22.44
C LYS A 549 -6.65 2.81 22.12
N ARG A 550 -7.04 3.02 20.86
CA ARG A 550 -8.45 3.07 20.46
C ARG A 550 -9.13 1.70 20.58
N PHE A 551 -8.45 0.61 20.21
CA PHE A 551 -8.97 -0.75 20.41
C PHE A 551 -9.19 -1.05 21.90
N LEU A 552 -8.20 -0.72 22.75
CA LEU A 552 -8.29 -0.94 24.20
C LEU A 552 -9.42 -0.14 24.85
N GLN A 553 -9.61 1.12 24.46
CA GLN A 553 -10.70 1.98 24.93
C GLN A 553 -12.09 1.43 24.56
N LEU A 554 -12.20 0.76 23.42
CA LEU A 554 -13.46 0.12 23.00
C LEU A 554 -13.75 -1.16 23.78
N ALA A 555 -12.72 -1.94 24.06
CA ALA A 555 -12.86 -3.20 24.80
C ALA A 555 -13.18 -3.00 26.29
N GLN A 556 -12.97 -1.78 26.83
CA GLN A 556 -13.28 -1.42 28.23
C GLN A 556 -14.69 -0.84 28.41
N LYS A 557 -15.41 -0.57 27.33
CA LYS A 557 -16.81 -0.07 27.33
C LYS A 557 -17.82 -1.19 27.25
#